data_3ae567f3a673499d62d70a9d71932de3
#
_entry.id   3ae567f3a673499d62d70a9d71932de3
#
_cell.length_a   1.000
_cell.length_b   1.000
_cell.length_c   1.000
_cell.angle_alpha   90.00
_cell.angle_beta   90.00
_cell.angle_gamma   90.00
#
_symmetry.space_group_name_H-M   'P 1'
#
loop_
_entity.id
_entity.type
_entity.pdbx_description
1 polymer ?
#
loop_
_entity_poly.entity_id
_entity_poly.type
_entity_poly.pdbx_seq_one_letter_code
_entity_poly.pdbx_strand_id
1 'polypeptide(L)'
;MRTWPTALVVDDHEGFRAFARLILESAGFAVTEAATGAEAATAAAATSPQLVLLDVQLPDTDGFEVARRLTAAQGQPGGRGQPGPVIVLTSTREASDYGGRIAASPAAGFLPKDQLSARALRGYLDGGGLNGEPA
;
A
#
# COMPACT_ATOMS: atom_id res chain seq x y z
N MET A 1 12.72 -5.26 -22.76
CA MET A 1 12.94 -4.22 -21.82
C MET A 1 12.36 -4.52 -20.48
N ARG A 2 13.10 -4.24 -19.43
CA ARG A 2 12.64 -4.59 -18.13
C ARG A 2 11.82 -3.49 -17.54
N THR A 3 10.70 -3.83 -16.98
CA THR A 3 9.83 -2.86 -16.32
C THR A 3 9.88 -3.09 -14.82
N TRP A 4 10.22 -2.04 -14.09
CA TRP A 4 10.24 -2.15 -12.64
C TRP A 4 8.83 -2.08 -12.08
N PRO A 5 8.48 -2.92 -11.11
CA PRO A 5 7.19 -2.77 -10.45
C PRO A 5 7.14 -1.43 -9.73
N THR A 6 5.96 -0.86 -9.63
CA THR A 6 5.79 0.46 -9.02
C THR A 6 5.09 0.34 -7.69
N ALA A 7 5.47 1.20 -6.76
CA ALA A 7 4.86 1.30 -5.45
C ALA A 7 4.58 2.75 -5.12
N LEU A 8 3.52 2.97 -4.36
CA LEU A 8 3.15 4.29 -3.88
C LEU A 8 3.16 4.27 -2.35
N VAL A 9 3.87 5.21 -1.74
CA VAL A 9 3.91 5.34 -0.29
C VAL A 9 3.10 6.57 0.08
N VAL A 10 2.05 6.38 0.88
CA VAL A 10 1.15 7.46 1.29
C VAL A 10 1.26 7.65 2.80
N ASP A 11 1.87 8.75 3.21
CA ASP A 11 2.09 9.04 4.62
C ASP A 11 2.48 10.51 4.73
N ASP A 12 1.94 11.24 5.70
CA ASP A 12 2.26 12.64 5.84
C ASP A 12 3.58 12.89 6.57
N HIS A 13 4.23 11.83 7.07
CA HIS A 13 5.51 11.96 7.74
C HIS A 13 6.64 11.71 6.74
N GLU A 14 7.37 12.76 6.43
CA GLU A 14 8.43 12.67 5.43
C GLU A 14 9.48 11.62 5.80
N GLY A 15 9.84 11.55 7.08
CA GLY A 15 10.85 10.58 7.52
C GLY A 15 10.43 9.13 7.27
N PHE A 16 9.15 8.82 7.51
CA PHE A 16 8.67 7.47 7.23
C PHE A 16 8.64 7.20 5.74
N ARG A 17 8.23 8.19 4.94
CA ARG A 17 8.23 8.01 3.48
C ARG A 17 9.64 7.69 2.97
N ALA A 18 10.64 8.42 3.49
CA ALA A 18 12.03 8.18 3.09
C ALA A 18 12.50 6.79 3.46
N PHE A 19 12.14 6.35 4.67
CA PHE A 19 12.50 5.02 5.15
C PHE A 19 11.83 3.94 4.30
N ALA A 20 10.53 4.09 4.04
CA ALA A 20 9.80 3.12 3.23
C ALA A 20 10.33 3.08 1.80
N ARG A 21 10.69 4.24 1.25
CA ARG A 21 11.26 4.29 -0.09
C ARG A 21 12.56 3.49 -0.17
N LEU A 22 13.43 3.62 0.81
CA LEU A 22 14.67 2.85 0.81
C LEU A 22 14.39 1.36 0.80
N ILE A 23 13.45 0.93 1.61
CA ILE A 23 13.11 -0.49 1.70
C ILE A 23 12.56 -0.98 0.36
N LEU A 24 11.63 -0.23 -0.22
CA LEU A 24 10.99 -0.64 -1.46
C LEU A 24 11.96 -0.59 -2.64
N GLU A 25 12.79 0.44 -2.71
CA GLU A 25 13.77 0.51 -3.80
C GLU A 25 14.77 -0.63 -3.70
N SER A 26 15.17 -0.99 -2.49
CA SER A 26 16.09 -2.12 -2.34
C SER A 26 15.44 -3.43 -2.75
N ALA A 27 14.11 -3.49 -2.75
CA ALA A 27 13.36 -4.66 -3.19
C ALA A 27 13.04 -4.63 -4.68
N GLY A 28 13.47 -3.58 -5.39
CA GLY A 28 13.29 -3.50 -6.83
C GLY A 28 12.13 -2.67 -7.31
N PHE A 29 11.47 -1.92 -6.42
CA PHE A 29 10.34 -1.09 -6.83
C PHE A 29 10.79 0.30 -7.26
N ALA A 30 10.06 0.86 -8.21
CA ALA A 30 10.14 2.29 -8.50
C ALA A 30 9.07 2.95 -7.61
N VAL A 31 9.47 3.92 -6.79
CA VAL A 31 8.61 4.43 -5.72
C VAL A 31 8.16 5.86 -5.99
N THR A 32 6.88 6.11 -5.78
CA THR A 32 6.30 7.44 -5.78
C THR A 32 5.77 7.72 -4.37
N GLU A 33 5.74 8.95 -3.94
CA GLU A 33 5.29 9.32 -2.60
C GLU A 33 4.12 10.29 -2.67
N ALA A 34 3.26 10.21 -1.65
CA ALA A 34 2.15 11.15 -1.48
C ALA A 34 2.00 11.45 0.01
N ALA A 35 1.70 12.69 0.35
CA ALA A 35 1.56 13.10 1.73
C ALA A 35 0.10 13.19 2.18
N THR A 36 -0.84 13.15 1.25
CA THR A 36 -2.27 13.29 1.54
C THR A 36 -3.07 12.30 0.70
N GLY A 37 -4.33 12.13 1.08
CA GLY A 37 -5.22 11.28 0.30
C GLY A 37 -5.45 11.80 -1.10
N ALA A 38 -5.55 13.13 -1.25
CA ALA A 38 -5.73 13.72 -2.58
C ALA A 38 -4.52 13.47 -3.47
N GLU A 39 -3.31 13.63 -2.92
CA GLU A 39 -2.10 13.34 -3.67
C GLU A 39 -2.01 11.87 -4.04
N ALA A 40 -2.47 11.00 -3.14
CA ALA A 40 -2.47 9.57 -3.40
C ALA A 40 -3.33 9.23 -4.62
N ALA A 41 -4.50 9.83 -4.73
CA ALA A 41 -5.38 9.57 -5.86
C ALA A 41 -4.73 10.01 -7.17
N THR A 42 -4.09 11.19 -7.17
CA THR A 42 -3.42 11.70 -8.35
C THR A 42 -2.24 10.81 -8.74
N ALA A 43 -1.42 10.43 -7.75
CA ALA A 43 -0.25 9.60 -8.02
C ALA A 43 -0.64 8.22 -8.50
N ALA A 44 -1.69 7.63 -7.91
CA ALA A 44 -2.13 6.31 -8.33
C ALA A 44 -2.65 6.32 -9.77
N ALA A 45 -3.38 7.38 -10.13
CA ALA A 45 -3.87 7.49 -11.49
C ALA A 45 -2.72 7.64 -12.49
N ALA A 46 -1.67 8.35 -12.10
CA ALA A 46 -0.53 8.59 -12.98
C ALA A 46 0.38 7.37 -13.13
N THR A 47 0.51 6.55 -12.09
CA THR A 47 1.52 5.50 -12.10
C THR A 47 0.96 4.08 -12.06
N SER A 48 -0.33 3.90 -11.77
CA SER A 48 -0.95 2.59 -11.66
C SER A 48 -0.10 1.64 -10.81
N PRO A 49 0.14 1.97 -9.55
CA PRO A 49 1.07 1.19 -8.73
C PRO A 49 0.58 -0.23 -8.48
N GLN A 50 1.50 -1.15 -8.35
CA GLN A 50 1.17 -2.53 -8.00
C GLN A 50 1.01 -2.67 -6.49
N LEU A 51 1.67 -1.82 -5.72
CA LEU A 51 1.62 -1.85 -4.27
C LEU A 51 1.38 -0.45 -3.75
N VAL A 52 0.47 -0.30 -2.79
CA VAL A 52 0.28 0.97 -2.10
C VAL A 52 0.49 0.72 -0.61
N LEU A 53 1.45 1.41 -0.02
CA LEU A 53 1.67 1.39 1.41
C LEU A 53 0.99 2.65 1.96
N LEU A 54 -0.03 2.49 2.77
CA LEU A 54 -0.99 3.54 3.04
C LEU A 54 -1.20 3.73 4.53
N ASP A 55 -0.85 4.91 5.03
CA ASP A 55 -1.07 5.25 6.43
C ASP A 55 -2.56 5.37 6.69
N VAL A 56 -3.00 4.84 7.83
CA VAL A 56 -4.39 4.95 8.24
C VAL A 56 -4.77 6.41 8.54
N GLN A 57 -3.84 7.20 9.10
CA GLN A 57 -4.12 8.58 9.48
C GLN A 57 -3.45 9.55 8.53
N LEU A 58 -4.25 10.30 7.81
CA LEU A 58 -3.76 11.30 6.86
C LEU A 58 -4.37 12.65 7.23
N PRO A 59 -3.76 13.76 6.79
CA PRO A 59 -4.28 15.09 7.20
C PRO A 59 -5.64 15.44 6.63
N ASP A 60 -5.97 14.91 5.45
CA ASP A 60 -7.22 15.26 4.78
C ASP A 60 -8.28 14.17 4.84
N THR A 61 -7.91 12.94 5.21
CA THR A 61 -8.85 11.83 5.25
C THR A 61 -8.19 10.69 6.01
N ASP A 62 -8.78 9.51 6.02
CA ASP A 62 -8.15 8.34 6.61
C ASP A 62 -7.81 7.32 5.54
N GLY A 63 -6.94 6.38 5.89
CA GLY A 63 -6.47 5.38 4.93
C GLY A 63 -7.56 4.42 4.48
N PHE A 64 -8.56 4.17 5.32
CA PHE A 64 -9.65 3.27 4.91
C PHE A 64 -10.42 3.88 3.76
N GLU A 65 -10.66 5.19 3.82
CA GLU A 65 -11.36 5.87 2.75
C GLU A 65 -10.52 5.92 1.47
N VAL A 66 -9.23 6.18 1.61
CA VAL A 66 -8.33 6.18 0.44
C VAL A 66 -8.31 4.80 -0.20
N ALA A 67 -8.26 3.73 0.62
CA ALA A 67 -8.27 2.38 0.08
C ALA A 67 -9.52 2.12 -0.75
N ARG A 68 -10.68 2.57 -0.25
CA ARG A 68 -11.93 2.41 -1.00
C ARG A 68 -11.90 3.18 -2.32
N ARG A 69 -11.39 4.41 -2.28
CA ARG A 69 -11.32 5.24 -3.48
C ARG A 69 -10.38 4.67 -4.52
N LEU A 70 -9.23 4.20 -4.09
CA LEU A 70 -8.27 3.62 -5.01
C LEU A 70 -8.79 2.34 -5.63
N THR A 71 -9.47 1.52 -4.84
CA THR A 71 -10.04 0.29 -5.37
C THR A 71 -11.17 0.59 -6.36
N ALA A 72 -11.98 1.61 -6.07
CA ALA A 72 -13.04 2.01 -6.99
C ALA A 72 -12.46 2.52 -8.32
N ALA A 73 -11.35 3.25 -8.26
CA ALA A 73 -10.75 3.86 -9.44
C ALA A 73 -9.84 2.91 -10.20
N GLN A 74 -9.09 2.07 -9.48
CA GLN A 74 -8.04 1.24 -10.08
C GLN A 74 -8.41 -0.24 -10.17
N GLY A 75 -9.47 -0.66 -9.52
CA GLY A 75 -9.86 -2.06 -9.49
C GLY A 75 -9.23 -2.81 -8.34
N GLN A 76 -9.54 -4.10 -8.26
CA GLN A 76 -9.05 -4.96 -7.20
C GLN A 76 -7.84 -5.74 -7.65
N PRO A 77 -6.97 -6.15 -6.72
CA PRO A 77 -5.84 -7.00 -7.07
C PRO A 77 -6.33 -8.27 -7.75
N GLY A 78 -5.70 -8.64 -8.86
CA GLY A 78 -6.08 -9.83 -9.59
C GLY A 78 -7.37 -9.72 -10.37
N GLY A 79 -7.94 -8.52 -10.46
CA GLY A 79 -9.18 -8.33 -11.18
C GLY A 79 -9.00 -8.50 -12.68
N ARG A 80 -10.13 -8.61 -13.37
CA ARG A 80 -10.09 -8.76 -14.78
C ARG A 80 -9.61 -7.52 -15.45
N GLY A 81 -8.99 -7.66 -16.58
CA GLY A 81 -8.40 -6.56 -17.30
C GLY A 81 -7.17 -6.10 -16.57
N GLN A 82 -7.12 -4.81 -16.24
CA GLN A 82 -5.97 -4.26 -15.51
C GLN A 82 -6.20 -4.42 -14.03
N PRO A 83 -5.40 -5.23 -13.35
CA PRO A 83 -5.61 -5.42 -11.91
C PRO A 83 -5.26 -4.16 -11.13
N GLY A 84 -5.98 -3.95 -10.04
CA GLY A 84 -5.70 -2.85 -9.14
C GLY A 84 -4.55 -3.16 -8.19
N PRO A 85 -4.19 -2.19 -7.36
CA PRO A 85 -3.04 -2.34 -6.47
C PRO A 85 -3.34 -3.24 -5.28
N VAL A 86 -2.29 -3.84 -4.76
CA VAL A 86 -2.33 -4.48 -3.44
C VAL A 86 -2.12 -3.36 -2.44
N ILE A 87 -3.05 -3.18 -1.52
CA ILE A 87 -3.00 -2.10 -0.55
C ILE A 87 -2.67 -2.67 0.82
N VAL A 88 -1.61 -2.16 1.43
CA VAL A 88 -1.20 -2.54 2.78
C VAL A 88 -1.31 -1.31 3.65
N LEU A 89 -2.17 -1.37 4.66
CA LEU A 89 -2.34 -0.26 5.60
C LEU A 89 -1.21 -0.26 6.62
N THR A 90 -0.78 0.92 7.03
CA THR A 90 0.24 1.05 8.07
C THR A 90 -0.22 2.04 9.13
N SER A 91 0.32 1.90 10.34
CA SER A 91 0.02 2.82 11.43
C SER A 91 1.06 2.62 12.53
N THR A 92 1.18 3.62 13.39
CA THR A 92 1.94 3.46 14.63
C THR A 92 1.10 2.72 15.68
N ARG A 93 -0.21 2.52 15.41
CA ARG A 93 -1.08 1.80 16.31
C ARG A 93 -1.11 0.33 15.93
N GLU A 94 -1.68 -0.49 16.80
CA GLU A 94 -1.84 -1.91 16.53
C GLU A 94 -3.11 -2.17 15.72
N ALA A 95 -3.13 -3.31 15.02
CA ALA A 95 -4.31 -3.67 14.25
C ALA A 95 -5.56 -3.73 15.10
N SER A 96 -5.42 -4.21 16.34
CA SER A 96 -6.56 -4.33 17.24
C SER A 96 -7.20 -2.99 17.59
N ASP A 97 -6.46 -1.90 17.45
CA ASP A 97 -7.02 -0.57 17.74
C ASP A 97 -8.07 -0.13 16.73
N TYR A 98 -8.15 -0.80 15.59
CA TYR A 98 -9.07 -0.44 14.53
C TYR A 98 -10.30 -1.35 14.46
N GLY A 99 -10.40 -2.33 15.38
CA GLY A 99 -11.55 -3.23 15.41
C GLY A 99 -11.69 -3.96 14.09
N GLY A 100 -12.89 -4.00 13.55
CA GLY A 100 -13.15 -4.68 12.29
C GLY A 100 -12.90 -3.87 11.05
N ARG A 101 -12.42 -2.63 11.18
CA ARG A 101 -12.30 -1.74 10.03
C ARG A 101 -11.29 -2.23 8.99
N ILE A 102 -10.22 -2.87 9.44
CA ILE A 102 -9.21 -3.39 8.51
C ILE A 102 -9.84 -4.48 7.63
N ALA A 103 -10.51 -5.44 8.26
CA ALA A 103 -11.13 -6.54 7.53
C ALA A 103 -12.26 -6.07 6.62
N ALA A 104 -12.91 -4.97 7.00
CA ALA A 104 -14.01 -4.42 6.21
C ALA A 104 -13.51 -3.58 5.04
N SER A 105 -12.22 -3.28 4.99
CA SER A 105 -11.67 -2.45 3.92
C SER A 105 -11.17 -3.34 2.77
N PRO A 106 -10.92 -2.74 1.60
CA PRO A 106 -10.37 -3.51 0.48
C PRO A 106 -8.87 -3.74 0.60
N ALA A 107 -8.23 -3.38 1.71
CA ALA A 107 -6.81 -3.59 1.87
C ALA A 107 -6.48 -5.07 1.97
N ALA A 108 -5.31 -5.45 1.47
CA ALA A 108 -4.84 -6.83 1.56
C ALA A 108 -4.36 -7.15 2.97
N GLY A 109 -3.94 -6.12 3.72
CA GLY A 109 -3.48 -6.36 5.07
C GLY A 109 -3.07 -5.09 5.79
N PHE A 110 -2.54 -5.29 6.98
CA PHE A 110 -2.10 -4.21 7.85
C PHE A 110 -0.71 -4.56 8.39
N LEU A 111 0.17 -3.58 8.40
CA LEU A 111 1.53 -3.79 8.86
C LEU A 111 1.91 -2.61 9.74
N PRO A 112 2.15 -2.84 11.05
CA PRO A 112 2.61 -1.76 11.91
C PRO A 112 3.89 -1.14 11.37
N LYS A 113 4.04 0.17 11.51
CA LYS A 113 5.19 0.85 10.91
C LYS A 113 6.53 0.31 11.40
N ASP A 114 6.60 -0.16 12.65
CA ASP A 114 7.83 -0.69 13.21
C ASP A 114 8.15 -2.10 12.71
N GLN A 115 7.25 -2.71 11.94
CA GLN A 115 7.48 -4.04 11.37
C GLN A 115 7.69 -4.01 9.86
N LEU A 116 7.84 -2.81 9.30
CA LEU A 116 8.03 -2.68 7.87
C LEU A 116 9.36 -3.29 7.43
N SER A 117 9.30 -4.15 6.43
CA SER A 117 10.48 -4.74 5.82
C SER A 117 10.14 -5.15 4.40
N ALA A 118 11.18 -5.33 3.59
CA ALA A 118 10.98 -5.81 2.21
C ALA A 118 10.31 -7.18 2.19
N ARG A 119 10.71 -8.04 3.12
CA ARG A 119 10.16 -9.38 3.20
C ARG A 119 8.67 -9.36 3.51
N ALA A 120 8.26 -8.54 4.48
CA ALA A 120 6.85 -8.43 4.84
C ALA A 120 6.03 -7.93 3.66
N LEU A 121 6.53 -6.94 2.94
CA LEU A 121 5.80 -6.39 1.80
C LEU A 121 5.73 -7.36 0.65
N ARG A 122 6.80 -8.12 0.39
CA ARG A 122 6.77 -9.11 -0.65
C ARG A 122 5.74 -10.18 -0.40
N GLY A 123 5.53 -10.52 0.88
CA GLY A 123 4.54 -11.51 1.23
C GLY A 123 3.16 -11.15 0.73
N TYR A 124 2.82 -9.87 0.72
CA TYR A 124 1.51 -9.44 0.23
C TYR A 124 1.41 -9.48 -1.28
N LEU A 125 2.51 -9.36 -1.98
CA LEU A 125 2.49 -9.40 -3.43
C LEU A 125 2.53 -10.83 -3.95
N ASP A 126 3.26 -11.69 -3.27
CA ASP A 126 3.45 -13.05 -3.72
C ASP A 126 2.32 -13.93 -3.26
N GLY A 127 1.23 -13.90 -3.94
CA GLY A 127 0.12 -14.75 -3.60
C GLY A 127 -0.73 -14.15 -2.52
N GLY A 128 -0.70 -12.86 -2.46
CA GLY A 128 -1.50 -12.21 -1.48
C GLY A 128 -1.01 -12.50 -0.10
N GLY A 129 0.14 -12.90 -0.05
CA GLY A 129 0.69 -13.12 1.22
C GLY A 129 0.20 -14.35 1.83
N LEU A 130 -0.53 -15.02 1.12
CA LEU A 130 -1.08 -16.00 1.71
C LEU A 130 -0.42 -17.09 1.54
N ASN A 131 -0.50 -17.58 1.40
CA ASN A 131 0.03 -18.59 1.20
C ASN A 131 1.12 -18.63 0.86
N GLY A 132 1.35 -17.82 0.82
CA GLY A 132 2.55 -17.73 0.50
C GLY A 132 3.16 -19.01 0.22
N GLU A 133 2.90 -19.59 0.10
CA GLU A 133 3.48 -20.53 -0.14
C GLU A 133 3.89 -20.88 -1.04
N PRO A 134 4.60 -20.97 -1.24
CA PRO A 134 4.99 -21.24 -2.08
C PRO A 134 5.18 -22.26 -2.35
N ALA A 135 5.04 -22.48 -2.40
CA ALA A 135 5.29 -23.41 -2.79
C ALA A 135 6.35 -23.80 -2.92
#